data_2a4b61d36146aa3d5246b92965da7c07
#
_entry.id   2a4b61d36146aa3d5246b92965da7c07
#
_cell.length_a   1.000
_cell.length_b   1.000
_cell.length_c   1.000
_cell.angle_alpha   90.00
_cell.angle_beta   90.00
_cell.angle_gamma   90.00
#
_symmetry.space_group_name_H-M   'P 1'
#
loop_
_entity.id
_entity.type
_entity.pdbx_description
1 polymer ?
#
loop_
_entity_poly.entity_id
_entity_poly.type
_entity_poly.pdbx_seq_one_letter_code
_entity_poly.pdbx_strand_id
1 'polypeptide(L)'
;SAPAGPAVRAEMRKPLQAAQEALRAKDGKAALARVAEMEAMPALTPYELYAINRLRTVAAVDTGDHALAIASLEKVLGSEHLGANERLPMIDIMCRLALQTKDMPRAVTWLTRYKEANGADPQLRRALPQVLAETNDHAGSVREALLLVQADEAASQVTPEALLRNLAFSQNKVGDMAGY
;
A
#
# COMPACT_ATOMS: atom_id res chain seq x y z
N SER A 1 -27.96 -24.95 7.62
CA SER A 1 -27.71 -23.57 7.17
C SER A 1 -26.26 -23.22 7.45
N ALA A 2 -25.50 -22.84 6.43
CA ALA A 2 -24.15 -22.30 6.66
C ALA A 2 -24.29 -21.07 7.57
N PRO A 3 -23.36 -20.83 8.52
CA PRO A 3 -23.39 -19.64 9.33
C PRO A 3 -23.34 -18.41 8.41
N ALA A 4 -24.24 -17.45 8.66
CA ALA A 4 -24.22 -16.19 7.94
C ALA A 4 -22.84 -15.55 8.14
N GLY A 5 -22.20 -15.19 7.03
CA GLY A 5 -20.89 -14.53 7.10
C GLY A 5 -20.97 -13.20 7.87
N PRO A 6 -19.82 -12.59 8.18
CA PRO A 6 -19.80 -11.32 8.91
C PRO A 6 -20.60 -10.25 8.14
N ALA A 7 -21.45 -9.54 8.87
CA ALA A 7 -22.36 -8.53 8.30
C ALA A 7 -22.43 -7.31 9.20
N VAL A 8 -22.78 -6.17 8.59
CA VAL A 8 -23.05 -4.94 9.34
C VAL A 8 -24.46 -4.95 9.92
N ARG A 9 -24.67 -4.23 11.02
CA ARG A 9 -25.99 -4.06 11.64
C ARG A 9 -26.99 -3.39 10.68
N ALA A 10 -28.28 -3.57 10.96
CA ALA A 10 -29.35 -3.06 10.09
C ALA A 10 -29.28 -1.53 9.91
N GLU A 11 -29.02 -0.79 10.98
CA GLU A 11 -28.93 0.68 10.97
C GLU A 11 -27.78 1.22 10.12
N MET A 12 -26.75 0.42 9.89
CA MET A 12 -25.59 0.80 9.08
C MET A 12 -25.81 0.60 7.58
N ARG A 13 -26.80 -0.20 7.18
CA ARG A 13 -27.02 -0.56 5.77
C ARG A 13 -27.28 0.64 4.88
N LYS A 14 -28.12 1.57 5.32
CA LYS A 14 -28.47 2.77 4.55
C LYS A 14 -27.28 3.72 4.36
N PRO A 15 -26.56 4.15 5.42
CA PRO A 15 -25.37 4.98 5.23
C PRO A 15 -24.24 4.25 4.49
N LEU A 16 -24.09 2.93 4.66
CA LEU A 16 -23.14 2.11 3.91
C LEU A 16 -23.43 2.18 2.40
N GLN A 17 -24.66 1.94 1.99
CA GLN A 17 -25.07 2.03 0.60
C GLN A 17 -24.87 3.45 0.04
N ALA A 18 -25.25 4.47 0.79
CA ALA A 18 -25.06 5.86 0.38
C ALA A 18 -23.56 6.22 0.19
N ALA A 19 -22.68 5.72 1.07
CA ALA A 19 -21.23 5.89 0.91
C ALA A 19 -20.73 5.21 -0.36
N GLN A 20 -21.17 3.97 -0.65
CA GLN A 20 -20.78 3.25 -1.87
C GLN A 20 -21.27 3.97 -3.14
N GLU A 21 -22.48 4.52 -3.13
CA GLU A 21 -23.02 5.31 -4.24
C GLU A 21 -22.21 6.60 -4.46
N ALA A 22 -21.87 7.32 -3.39
CA ALA A 22 -21.02 8.50 -3.45
C ALA A 22 -19.63 8.18 -4.04
N LEU A 23 -19.01 7.05 -3.66
CA LEU A 23 -17.73 6.61 -4.24
C LEU A 23 -17.84 6.27 -5.72
N ARG A 24 -18.92 5.64 -6.17
CA ARG A 24 -19.16 5.40 -7.60
C ARG A 24 -19.29 6.71 -8.38
N ALA A 25 -19.89 7.72 -7.76
CA ALA A 25 -20.01 9.06 -8.33
C ALA A 25 -18.73 9.91 -8.22
N LYS A 26 -17.65 9.36 -7.66
CA LYS A 26 -16.39 10.09 -7.37
C LYS A 26 -16.58 11.29 -6.43
N ASP A 27 -17.56 11.21 -5.55
CA ASP A 27 -17.81 12.19 -4.49
C ASP A 27 -17.25 11.69 -3.16
N GLY A 28 -15.92 11.77 -3.02
CA GLY A 28 -15.23 11.34 -1.81
C GLY A 28 -15.67 12.11 -0.56
N LYS A 29 -16.00 13.39 -0.71
CA LYS A 29 -16.46 14.22 0.40
C LYS A 29 -17.82 13.74 0.94
N ALA A 30 -18.78 13.46 0.06
CA ALA A 30 -20.07 12.88 0.46
C ALA A 30 -19.89 11.50 1.08
N ALA A 31 -18.99 10.67 0.55
CA ALA A 31 -18.66 9.37 1.11
C ALA A 31 -18.10 9.49 2.53
N LEU A 32 -17.16 10.42 2.79
CA LEU A 32 -16.61 10.67 4.13
C LEU A 32 -17.68 11.09 5.13
N ALA A 33 -18.69 11.88 4.70
CA ALA A 33 -19.79 12.25 5.55
C ALA A 33 -20.62 11.02 6.02
N ARG A 34 -20.85 10.07 5.11
CA ARG A 34 -21.54 8.81 5.45
C ARG A 34 -20.67 7.90 6.33
N VAL A 35 -19.39 7.87 6.07
CA VAL A 35 -18.42 7.16 6.94
C VAL A 35 -18.47 7.70 8.37
N ALA A 36 -18.53 9.02 8.56
CA ALA A 36 -18.64 9.64 9.87
C ALA A 36 -19.95 9.25 10.60
N GLU A 37 -21.06 9.15 9.88
CA GLU A 37 -22.33 8.67 10.46
C GLU A 37 -22.21 7.25 10.99
N MET A 38 -21.58 6.35 10.23
CA MET A 38 -21.38 4.96 10.65
C MET A 38 -20.42 4.85 11.83
N GLU A 39 -19.35 5.63 11.82
CA GLU A 39 -18.34 5.64 12.87
C GLU A 39 -18.88 6.14 14.22
N ALA A 40 -19.87 7.01 14.19
CA ALA A 40 -20.53 7.52 15.39
C ALA A 40 -21.47 6.50 16.07
N MET A 41 -21.73 5.37 15.45
CA MET A 41 -22.57 4.32 16.05
C MET A 41 -21.84 3.64 17.21
N PRO A 42 -22.55 3.30 18.30
CA PRO A 42 -21.92 2.69 19.46
C PRO A 42 -21.55 1.24 19.23
N ALA A 43 -20.51 0.76 19.93
CA ALA A 43 -20.12 -0.64 20.00
C ALA A 43 -19.93 -1.30 18.61
N LEU A 44 -19.14 -0.68 17.75
CA LEU A 44 -18.82 -1.19 16.42
C LEU A 44 -18.12 -2.54 16.51
N THR A 45 -18.56 -3.50 15.69
CA THR A 45 -17.89 -4.79 15.57
C THR A 45 -16.60 -4.67 14.78
N PRO A 46 -15.66 -5.63 14.90
CA PRO A 46 -14.43 -5.64 14.05
C PRO A 46 -14.74 -5.62 12.55
N TYR A 47 -15.80 -6.31 12.11
CA TYR A 47 -16.21 -6.29 10.71
C TYR A 47 -16.77 -4.93 10.28
N GLU A 48 -17.57 -4.28 11.12
CA GLU A 48 -18.07 -2.94 10.84
C GLU A 48 -16.94 -1.92 10.74
N LEU A 49 -15.95 -1.99 11.63
CA LEU A 49 -14.73 -1.17 11.54
C LEU A 49 -13.94 -1.43 10.26
N TYR A 50 -13.82 -2.69 9.86
CA TYR A 50 -13.20 -3.05 8.59
C TYR A 50 -13.92 -2.44 7.39
N ALA A 51 -15.24 -2.56 7.33
CA ALA A 51 -16.06 -1.97 6.26
C ALA A 51 -15.95 -0.43 6.20
N ILE A 52 -15.99 0.21 7.36
CA ILE A 52 -15.81 1.66 7.50
C ILE A 52 -14.43 2.09 6.98
N ASN A 53 -13.36 1.41 7.40
CA ASN A 53 -12.01 1.76 6.99
C ASN A 53 -11.76 1.53 5.49
N ARG A 54 -12.38 0.51 4.88
CA ARG A 54 -12.32 0.31 3.42
C ARG A 54 -12.91 1.49 2.67
N LEU A 55 -14.11 1.92 3.06
CA LEU A 55 -14.78 3.07 2.43
C LEU A 55 -14.00 4.36 2.65
N ARG A 56 -13.51 4.57 3.86
CA ARG A 56 -12.70 5.75 4.20
C ARG A 56 -11.42 5.80 3.37
N THR A 57 -10.75 4.68 3.15
CA THR A 57 -9.55 4.63 2.31
C THR A 57 -9.82 5.16 0.91
N VAL A 58 -10.86 4.65 0.25
CA VAL A 58 -11.22 5.08 -1.11
C VAL A 58 -11.63 6.56 -1.13
N ALA A 59 -12.47 6.97 -0.19
CA ALA A 59 -12.93 8.35 -0.08
C ALA A 59 -11.76 9.33 0.17
N ALA A 60 -10.81 8.95 1.03
CA ALA A 60 -9.63 9.76 1.31
C ALA A 60 -8.70 9.88 0.08
N VAL A 61 -8.54 8.82 -0.70
CA VAL A 61 -7.83 8.88 -1.98
C VAL A 61 -8.54 9.83 -2.95
N ASP A 62 -9.85 9.74 -3.08
CA ASP A 62 -10.64 10.59 -3.97
C ASP A 62 -10.57 12.09 -3.57
N THR A 63 -10.46 12.38 -2.28
CA THR A 63 -10.32 13.77 -1.78
C THR A 63 -8.87 14.26 -1.71
N GLY A 64 -7.89 13.40 -1.98
CA GLY A 64 -6.47 13.74 -1.88
C GLY A 64 -5.93 13.82 -0.44
N ASP A 65 -6.69 13.33 0.54
CA ASP A 65 -6.23 13.23 1.93
C ASP A 65 -5.37 11.97 2.12
N HIS A 66 -4.12 12.07 1.71
CA HIS A 66 -3.20 10.93 1.73
C HIS A 66 -2.90 10.40 3.15
N ALA A 67 -2.85 11.29 4.15
CA ALA A 67 -2.62 10.87 5.53
C ALA A 67 -3.79 10.03 6.06
N LEU A 68 -5.02 10.45 5.79
CA LEU A 68 -6.23 9.69 6.14
C LEU A 68 -6.31 8.37 5.38
N ALA A 69 -5.96 8.38 4.09
CA ALA A 69 -5.92 7.17 3.26
C ALA A 69 -4.94 6.14 3.82
N ILE A 70 -3.73 6.54 4.17
CA ILE A 70 -2.70 5.67 4.77
C ILE A 70 -3.19 5.10 6.11
N ALA A 71 -3.67 5.95 7.01
CA ALA A 71 -4.14 5.52 8.33
C ALA A 71 -5.30 4.51 8.24
N SER A 72 -6.25 4.74 7.33
CA SER A 72 -7.38 3.85 7.10
C SER A 72 -6.95 2.53 6.46
N LEU A 73 -6.05 2.59 5.48
CA LEU A 73 -5.55 1.41 4.77
C LEU A 73 -4.70 0.51 5.67
N GLU A 74 -3.93 1.07 6.61
CA GLU A 74 -3.21 0.29 7.61
C GLU A 74 -4.16 -0.58 8.45
N LYS A 75 -5.31 -0.03 8.83
CA LYS A 75 -6.34 -0.77 9.58
C LYS A 75 -6.98 -1.87 8.72
N VAL A 76 -7.22 -1.61 7.43
CA VAL A 76 -7.70 -2.62 6.48
C VAL A 76 -6.70 -3.76 6.34
N LEU A 77 -5.43 -3.44 6.13
CA LEU A 77 -4.34 -4.42 5.97
C LEU A 77 -4.08 -5.23 7.25
N GLY A 78 -4.36 -4.67 8.42
CA GLY A 78 -4.28 -5.35 9.71
C GLY A 78 -5.51 -6.18 10.08
N SER A 79 -6.59 -6.11 9.29
CA SER A 79 -7.84 -6.83 9.59
C SER A 79 -7.79 -8.28 9.11
N GLU A 80 -8.30 -9.18 9.93
CA GLU A 80 -8.53 -10.59 9.54
C GLU A 80 -9.68 -10.76 8.54
N HIS A 81 -10.50 -9.73 8.33
CA HIS A 81 -11.60 -9.74 7.36
C HIS A 81 -11.13 -9.46 5.92
N LEU A 82 -9.91 -9.00 5.72
CA LEU A 82 -9.34 -8.80 4.39
C LEU A 82 -9.05 -10.17 3.74
N GLY A 83 -9.71 -10.42 2.62
CA GLY A 83 -9.51 -11.65 1.85
C GLY A 83 -8.09 -11.77 1.29
N ALA A 84 -7.59 -12.99 1.19
CA ALA A 84 -6.24 -13.27 0.66
C ALA A 84 -6.03 -12.67 -0.74
N ASN A 85 -7.05 -12.76 -1.60
CA ASN A 85 -6.99 -12.22 -2.98
C ASN A 85 -7.02 -10.69 -3.05
N GLU A 86 -7.49 -10.03 -2.01
CA GLU A 86 -7.57 -8.57 -1.93
C GLU A 86 -6.32 -7.92 -1.32
N ARG A 87 -5.47 -8.73 -0.66
CA ARG A 87 -4.33 -8.23 0.10
C ARG A 87 -3.29 -7.56 -0.79
N LEU A 88 -2.87 -8.22 -1.87
CA LEU A 88 -1.86 -7.66 -2.77
C LEU A 88 -2.29 -6.34 -3.42
N PRO A 89 -3.53 -6.18 -3.94
CA PRO A 89 -4.02 -4.89 -4.40
C PRO A 89 -3.98 -3.79 -3.34
N MET A 90 -4.26 -4.11 -2.08
CA MET A 90 -4.19 -3.13 -0.97
C MET A 90 -2.75 -2.74 -0.63
N ILE A 91 -1.82 -3.70 -0.68
CA ILE A 91 -0.38 -3.43 -0.52
C ILE A 91 0.13 -2.53 -1.66
N ASP A 92 -0.30 -2.77 -2.90
CA ASP A 92 0.02 -1.91 -4.05
C ASP A 92 -0.39 -0.44 -3.79
N ILE A 93 -1.62 -0.23 -3.35
CA ILE A 93 -2.10 1.13 -3.01
C ILE A 93 -1.24 1.75 -1.91
N MET A 94 -0.89 1.01 -0.87
CA MET A 94 -0.06 1.50 0.22
C MET A 94 1.34 1.91 -0.27
N CYS A 95 1.96 1.10 -1.14
CA CYS A 95 3.25 1.43 -1.73
C CYS A 95 3.19 2.76 -2.49
N ARG A 96 2.16 2.94 -3.32
CA ARG A 96 2.00 4.18 -4.11
C ARG A 96 1.76 5.39 -3.21
N LEU A 97 0.94 5.27 -2.18
CA LEU A 97 0.71 6.33 -1.20
C LEU A 97 1.99 6.70 -0.45
N ALA A 98 2.76 5.71 0.00
CA ALA A 98 4.03 5.96 0.69
C ALA A 98 5.05 6.67 -0.21
N LEU A 99 5.16 6.26 -1.47
CA LEU A 99 6.05 6.91 -2.45
C LEU A 99 5.58 8.33 -2.76
N GLN A 100 4.29 8.52 -2.96
CA GLN A 100 3.71 9.84 -3.28
C GLN A 100 3.88 10.84 -2.14
N THR A 101 3.77 10.40 -0.91
CA THR A 101 3.96 11.23 0.29
C THR A 101 5.42 11.35 0.72
N LYS A 102 6.33 10.68 0.01
CA LYS A 102 7.77 10.61 0.32
C LYS A 102 8.05 10.08 1.74
N ASP A 103 7.17 9.22 2.24
CA ASP A 103 7.40 8.50 3.49
C ASP A 103 8.28 7.28 3.20
N MET A 104 9.59 7.51 3.11
CA MET A 104 10.55 6.49 2.68
C MET A 104 10.63 5.29 3.64
N PRO A 105 10.60 5.44 4.97
CA PRO A 105 10.55 4.29 5.87
C PRO A 105 9.32 3.40 5.65
N ARG A 106 8.14 4.01 5.46
CA ARG A 106 6.92 3.28 5.14
C ARG A 106 7.00 2.62 3.76
N ALA A 107 7.58 3.31 2.78
CA ALA A 107 7.79 2.76 1.45
C ALA A 107 8.70 1.53 1.49
N VAL A 108 9.80 1.53 2.24
CA VAL A 108 10.66 0.35 2.44
C VAL A 108 9.84 -0.82 2.99
N THR A 109 9.09 -0.60 4.05
CA THR A 109 8.27 -1.64 4.69
C THR A 109 7.29 -2.27 3.70
N TRP A 110 6.52 -1.45 2.98
CA TRP A 110 5.45 -1.96 2.13
C TRP A 110 5.94 -2.46 0.78
N LEU A 111 6.97 -1.87 0.19
CA LEU A 111 7.62 -2.41 -1.02
C LEU A 111 8.27 -3.78 -0.74
N THR A 112 8.84 -3.98 0.44
CA THR A 112 9.36 -5.29 0.86
C THR A 112 8.23 -6.31 0.95
N ARG A 113 7.11 -5.97 1.58
CA ARG A 113 5.92 -6.83 1.65
C ARG A 113 5.29 -7.09 0.28
N TYR A 114 5.31 -6.09 -0.60
CA TYR A 114 4.86 -6.23 -1.99
C TYR A 114 5.68 -7.29 -2.73
N LYS A 115 7.00 -7.23 -2.60
CA LYS A 115 7.91 -8.24 -3.16
C LYS A 115 7.65 -9.63 -2.57
N GLU A 116 7.54 -9.74 -1.25
CA GLU A 116 7.27 -11.01 -0.55
C GLU A 116 5.93 -11.64 -0.95
N ALA A 117 4.94 -10.82 -1.29
CA ALA A 117 3.65 -11.25 -1.82
C ALA A 117 3.65 -11.52 -3.33
N ASN A 118 4.82 -11.56 -3.97
CA ASN A 118 5.01 -11.75 -5.40
C ASN A 118 4.34 -10.68 -6.27
N GLY A 119 4.28 -9.45 -5.80
CA GLY A 119 3.83 -8.32 -6.59
C GLY A 119 4.64 -8.18 -7.87
N ALA A 120 3.97 -8.03 -9.01
CA ALA A 120 4.60 -8.16 -10.33
C ALA A 120 4.83 -6.82 -11.05
N ASP A 121 4.29 -5.70 -10.53
CA ASP A 121 4.48 -4.40 -11.17
C ASP A 121 5.96 -4.01 -11.16
N PRO A 122 6.62 -3.91 -12.35
CA PRO A 122 8.03 -3.56 -12.43
C PRO A 122 8.36 -2.20 -11.81
N GLN A 123 7.43 -1.26 -11.88
CA GLN A 123 7.61 0.08 -11.32
C GLN A 123 7.78 0.04 -9.80
N LEU A 124 6.92 -0.72 -9.12
CA LEU A 124 7.02 -0.91 -7.68
C LEU A 124 8.24 -1.76 -7.29
N ARG A 125 8.51 -2.83 -8.06
CA ARG A 125 9.68 -3.68 -7.81
C ARG A 125 10.99 -2.89 -7.92
N ARG A 126 11.11 -2.02 -8.89
CA ARG A 126 12.30 -1.18 -9.12
C ARG A 126 12.41 0.00 -8.15
N ALA A 127 11.32 0.41 -7.51
CA ALA A 127 11.34 1.46 -6.49
C ALA A 127 12.08 1.02 -5.22
N LEU A 128 12.07 -0.27 -4.87
CA LEU A 128 12.65 -0.75 -3.61
C LEU A 128 14.15 -0.45 -3.45
N PRO A 129 15.05 -0.77 -4.41
CA PRO A 129 16.46 -0.42 -4.27
C PRO A 129 16.71 1.08 -4.16
N GLN A 130 15.96 1.91 -4.86
CA GLN A 130 16.07 3.36 -4.75
C GLN A 130 15.71 3.85 -3.34
N VAL A 131 14.58 3.40 -2.82
CA VAL A 131 14.13 3.82 -1.48
C VAL A 131 15.07 3.33 -0.39
N LEU A 132 15.62 2.13 -0.52
CA LEU A 132 16.66 1.61 0.38
C LEU A 132 17.91 2.52 0.38
N ALA A 133 18.38 2.95 -0.79
CA ALA A 133 19.49 3.88 -0.90
C ALA A 133 19.17 5.24 -0.25
N GLU A 134 17.98 5.77 -0.46
CA GLU A 134 17.53 7.04 0.15
C GLU A 134 17.40 6.96 1.67
N THR A 135 17.17 5.78 2.23
CA THR A 135 17.16 5.53 3.68
C THR A 135 18.52 5.06 4.22
N ASN A 136 19.59 5.20 3.44
CA ASN A 136 20.96 4.82 3.76
C ASN A 136 21.20 3.31 3.94
N ASP A 137 20.29 2.45 3.52
CA ASP A 137 20.54 1.00 3.42
C ASP A 137 21.15 0.68 2.05
N HIS A 138 22.41 1.07 1.86
CA HIS A 138 23.12 0.87 0.60
C HIS A 138 23.40 -0.61 0.30
N ALA A 139 23.66 -1.41 1.32
CA ALA A 139 23.84 -2.86 1.17
C ALA A 139 22.54 -3.54 0.70
N GLY A 140 21.42 -3.18 1.30
CA GLY A 140 20.10 -3.64 0.87
C GLY A 140 19.76 -3.21 -0.55
N SER A 141 20.07 -1.95 -0.89
CA SER A 141 19.89 -1.42 -2.24
C SER A 141 20.67 -2.21 -3.28
N VAL A 142 21.96 -2.51 -3.03
CA VAL A 142 22.79 -3.34 -3.92
C VAL A 142 22.17 -4.72 -4.10
N ARG A 143 21.81 -5.37 -3.01
CA ARG A 143 21.21 -6.71 -3.04
C ARG A 143 19.94 -6.78 -3.88
N GLU A 144 19.03 -5.84 -3.67
CA GLU A 144 17.76 -5.80 -4.41
C GLU A 144 17.96 -5.41 -5.88
N ALA A 145 18.85 -4.45 -6.16
CA ALA A 145 19.15 -4.06 -7.53
C ALA A 145 19.78 -5.20 -8.34
N LEU A 146 20.71 -5.95 -7.75
CA LEU A 146 21.32 -7.11 -8.42
C LEU A 146 20.31 -8.20 -8.77
N LEU A 147 19.34 -8.47 -7.88
CA LEU A 147 18.28 -9.43 -8.17
C LEU A 147 17.42 -8.98 -9.37
N LEU A 148 17.14 -7.68 -9.51
CA LEU A 148 16.39 -7.14 -10.63
C LEU A 148 17.19 -7.18 -11.93
N VAL A 149 18.49 -6.86 -11.90
CA VAL A 149 19.39 -6.98 -13.06
C VAL A 149 19.44 -8.42 -13.55
N GLN A 150 19.61 -9.37 -12.64
CA GLN A 150 19.63 -10.81 -12.97
C GLN A 150 18.30 -11.28 -13.58
N ALA A 151 17.17 -10.78 -13.06
CA ALA A 151 15.85 -11.09 -13.62
C ALA A 151 15.69 -10.52 -15.04
N ASP A 152 16.12 -9.29 -15.28
CA ASP A 152 16.09 -8.67 -16.61
C ASP A 152 16.97 -9.46 -17.61
N GLU A 153 18.18 -9.84 -17.21
CA GLU A 153 19.10 -10.66 -18.03
C GLU A 153 18.48 -12.02 -18.37
N ALA A 154 17.91 -12.71 -17.38
CA ALA A 154 17.25 -14.00 -17.61
C ALA A 154 16.04 -13.91 -18.54
N ALA A 155 15.34 -12.76 -18.54
CA ALA A 155 14.21 -12.47 -19.43
C ALA A 155 14.63 -11.85 -20.77
N SER A 156 15.93 -11.68 -21.03
CA SER A 156 16.48 -10.97 -22.19
C SER A 156 15.91 -9.55 -22.34
N GLN A 157 15.67 -8.88 -21.21
CA GLN A 157 15.18 -7.51 -21.15
C GLN A 157 16.33 -6.54 -20.85
N VAL A 158 16.18 -5.31 -21.33
CA VAL A 158 17.14 -4.24 -21.04
C VAL A 158 16.87 -3.68 -19.65
N THR A 159 17.89 -3.70 -18.79
CA THR A 159 17.80 -3.08 -17.47
C THR A 159 17.76 -1.55 -17.63
N PRO A 160 16.81 -0.86 -16.99
CA PRO A 160 16.74 0.60 -17.03
C PRO A 160 18.01 1.26 -16.50
N GLU A 161 18.46 2.30 -17.18
CA GLU A 161 19.68 3.05 -16.81
C GLU A 161 19.60 3.61 -15.38
N ALA A 162 18.41 4.06 -14.94
CA ALA A 162 18.22 4.56 -13.58
C ALA A 162 18.54 3.49 -12.51
N LEU A 163 18.19 2.23 -12.76
CA LEU A 163 18.52 1.12 -11.86
C LEU A 163 20.03 0.85 -11.82
N LEU A 164 20.69 0.88 -12.97
CA LEU A 164 22.14 0.70 -13.06
C LEU A 164 22.91 1.82 -12.37
N ARG A 165 22.45 3.07 -12.52
CA ARG A 165 23.05 4.22 -11.81
C ARG A 165 22.89 4.10 -10.30
N ASN A 166 21.71 3.72 -9.84
CA ASN A 166 21.44 3.51 -8.41
C ASN A 166 22.33 2.37 -7.85
N LEU A 167 22.48 1.29 -8.61
CA LEU A 167 23.37 0.18 -8.23
C LEU A 167 24.82 0.65 -8.09
N ALA A 168 25.35 1.36 -9.08
CA ALA A 168 26.72 1.87 -9.06
C ALA A 168 26.95 2.84 -7.87
N PHE A 169 26.00 3.74 -7.63
CA PHE A 169 26.04 4.65 -6.49
C PHE A 169 26.09 3.89 -5.16
N SER A 170 25.19 2.93 -4.97
CA SER A 170 25.12 2.15 -3.73
C SER A 170 26.34 1.24 -3.55
N GLN A 171 26.89 0.68 -4.60
CA GLN A 171 28.15 -0.09 -4.56
C GLN A 171 29.33 0.77 -4.11
N ASN A 172 29.44 2.00 -4.61
CA ASN A 172 30.46 2.94 -4.15
C ASN A 172 30.30 3.27 -2.66
N LYS A 173 29.08 3.48 -2.19
CA LYS A 173 28.82 3.73 -0.76
C LYS A 173 29.19 2.54 0.13
N VAL A 174 28.90 1.32 -0.30
CA VAL A 174 29.31 0.09 0.41
C VAL A 174 30.84 -0.05 0.41
N GLY A 175 31.51 0.24 -0.70
CA GLY A 175 32.96 0.22 -0.82
C GLY A 175 33.63 1.24 0.11
N ASP A 176 33.11 2.47 0.16
CA ASP A 176 33.61 3.51 1.06
C ASP A 176 33.46 3.12 2.55
N MET A 177 32.38 2.45 2.92
CA MET A 177 32.15 1.96 4.29
C MET A 177 33.06 0.77 4.65
N ALA A 178 33.43 -0.07 3.70
CA ALA A 178 34.31 -1.22 3.93
C ALA A 178 35.80 -0.85 3.96
N GLY A 179 36.16 0.35 3.52
CA GLY A 179 37.54 0.84 3.43
C GLY A 179 38.08 1.49 4.71
N TYR A 180 37.35 1.45 5.83
CA TYR A 180 37.78 1.99 7.12
C TYR A 180 38.00 0.91 8.16
#